data_ef191d34348eb03ca09540099f1e331b
#
_entry.id   ef191d34348eb03ca09540099f1e331b
#
_cell.length_a   1.000
_cell.length_b   1.000
_cell.length_c   1.000
_cell.angle_alpha   90.00
_cell.angle_beta   90.00
_cell.angle_gamma   90.00
#
_symmetry.space_group_name_H-M   'P 1'
#
loop_
_entity.id
_entity.type
_entity.pdbx_description
1 polymer ?
#
loop_
_entity_poly.entity_id
_entity_poly.type
_entity_poly.pdbx_seq_one_letter_code
_entity_poly.pdbx_strand_id
1 'polypeptide(L)'
;MKENRIDIDELIGTYLTARLDTSSLEELKAWIAESPENEKYFMQKQEIWFSALAGKESDVYNKDVAFQRFKQQIAGTGKLRNTPLRKAFRFWRYAAVVALLAALSYFSYWQGGVHVKANFSDIVVEAPLGSKTKLFLPDGTLVWLNAGSRLTYSQGFGVDNRKLELDGEGYFEVYRNENIPFVVKSKDLEVEVLGTVFNFCDYQEDEEAIVSLLKGKVELNNLLKAENKVCLLPNQRASLNKTN
;
A
#
# COMPACT_ATOMS: atom_id res chain seq x y z
N MET A 1 8.05 46.70 -33.23
CA MET A 1 7.16 45.54 -33.07
C MET A 1 5.73 46.07 -33.12
N LYS A 2 4.99 45.84 -34.22
CA LYS A 2 3.56 46.23 -34.31
C LYS A 2 2.79 45.18 -33.50
N GLU A 3 2.21 45.58 -32.36
CA GLU A 3 1.20 44.81 -31.66
C GLU A 3 0.06 44.55 -32.65
N ASN A 4 -0.19 43.28 -32.90
CA ASN A 4 -1.32 42.80 -33.68
C ASN A 4 -2.57 42.96 -32.80
N ARG A 5 -3.12 44.20 -32.71
CA ARG A 5 -4.40 44.44 -32.05
C ARG A 5 -5.43 43.81 -32.95
N ILE A 6 -5.96 42.68 -32.56
CA ILE A 6 -7.08 42.04 -33.23
C ILE A 6 -8.24 43.03 -33.21
N ASP A 7 -8.75 43.35 -34.40
CA ASP A 7 -9.89 44.25 -34.50
C ASP A 7 -11.16 43.50 -34.08
N ILE A 8 -11.58 43.74 -32.83
CA ILE A 8 -12.75 43.09 -32.23
C ILE A 8 -14.01 43.37 -33.05
N ASP A 9 -14.12 44.53 -33.69
CA ASP A 9 -15.25 44.85 -34.54
C ASP A 9 -15.27 44.00 -35.82
N GLU A 10 -14.10 43.65 -36.37
CA GLU A 10 -13.97 42.72 -37.50
C GLU A 10 -14.35 41.30 -37.11
N LEU A 11 -13.92 40.86 -35.94
CA LEU A 11 -14.29 39.56 -35.37
C LEU A 11 -15.81 39.44 -35.13
N ILE A 12 -16.43 40.44 -34.52
CA ILE A 12 -17.88 40.50 -34.32
C ILE A 12 -18.61 40.52 -35.65
N GLY A 13 -18.13 41.35 -36.61
CA GLY A 13 -18.70 41.43 -37.94
C GLY A 13 -18.66 40.09 -38.69
N THR A 14 -17.54 39.38 -38.64
CA THR A 14 -17.37 38.07 -39.27
C THR A 14 -18.24 37.01 -38.59
N TYR A 15 -18.36 37.06 -37.27
CA TYR A 15 -19.27 36.17 -36.50
C TYR A 15 -20.75 36.35 -36.95
N LEU A 16 -21.17 37.58 -37.17
CA LEU A 16 -22.56 37.89 -37.53
C LEU A 16 -22.86 37.60 -39.01
N THR A 17 -21.86 37.67 -39.92
CA THR A 17 -22.04 37.52 -41.37
C THR A 17 -21.62 36.17 -41.93
N ALA A 18 -20.64 35.51 -41.36
CA ALA A 18 -20.05 34.27 -41.86
C ALA A 18 -19.77 33.30 -40.69
N ARG A 19 -19.30 32.08 -41.00
CA ARG A 19 -18.80 31.15 -39.96
C ARG A 19 -17.35 31.50 -39.65
N LEU A 20 -17.09 31.82 -38.38
CA LEU A 20 -15.75 31.90 -37.84
C LEU A 20 -15.09 30.51 -37.80
N ASP A 21 -13.78 30.45 -37.95
CA ASP A 21 -12.98 29.30 -37.63
C ASP A 21 -12.94 29.08 -36.10
N THR A 22 -12.56 27.88 -35.67
CA THR A 22 -12.63 27.47 -34.25
C THR A 22 -11.76 28.34 -33.35
N SER A 23 -10.58 28.78 -33.84
CA SER A 23 -9.64 29.59 -33.04
C SER A 23 -10.17 31.00 -32.81
N SER A 24 -10.70 31.64 -33.85
CA SER A 24 -11.28 32.98 -33.75
C SER A 24 -12.58 33.02 -32.94
N LEU A 25 -13.34 31.92 -32.95
CA LEU A 25 -14.52 31.77 -32.09
C LEU A 25 -14.17 31.69 -30.61
N GLU A 26 -13.10 30.95 -30.26
CA GLU A 26 -12.64 30.86 -28.86
C GLU A 26 -12.09 32.19 -28.37
N GLU A 27 -11.39 32.93 -29.24
CA GLU A 27 -10.87 34.24 -28.92
C GLU A 27 -11.98 35.26 -28.68
N LEU A 28 -13.04 35.28 -29.51
CA LEU A 28 -14.22 36.08 -29.28
C LEU A 28 -14.93 35.74 -27.96
N LYS A 29 -15.07 34.48 -27.66
CA LYS A 29 -15.66 34.02 -26.38
C LYS A 29 -14.84 34.46 -25.17
N ALA A 30 -13.51 34.34 -25.26
CA ALA A 30 -12.61 34.75 -24.18
C ALA A 30 -12.73 36.29 -23.96
N TRP A 31 -12.76 37.07 -25.03
CA TRP A 31 -12.93 38.53 -24.93
C TRP A 31 -14.29 38.92 -24.32
N ILE A 32 -15.39 38.26 -24.69
CA ILE A 32 -16.72 38.48 -24.10
C ILE A 32 -16.72 38.19 -22.61
N ALA A 33 -16.04 37.10 -22.20
CA ALA A 33 -16.00 36.66 -20.81
C ALA A 33 -15.06 37.50 -19.90
N GLU A 34 -14.18 38.32 -20.51
CA GLU A 34 -13.18 39.12 -19.79
C GLU A 34 -13.82 40.26 -18.98
N SER A 35 -14.93 40.84 -19.48
CA SER A 35 -15.60 41.99 -18.84
C SER A 35 -17.10 42.02 -19.15
N PRO A 36 -17.97 42.37 -18.15
CA PRO A 36 -19.38 42.65 -18.42
C PRO A 36 -19.63 43.78 -19.46
N GLU A 37 -18.66 44.68 -19.62
CA GLU A 37 -18.71 45.78 -20.63
C GLU A 37 -18.51 45.24 -22.03
N ASN A 38 -17.64 44.22 -22.19
CA ASN A 38 -17.41 43.54 -23.47
C ASN A 38 -18.67 42.77 -23.91
N GLU A 39 -19.32 42.08 -22.97
CA GLU A 39 -20.58 41.39 -23.22
C GLU A 39 -21.68 42.38 -23.69
N LYS A 40 -21.81 43.50 -22.99
CA LYS A 40 -22.75 44.58 -23.36
C LYS A 40 -22.47 45.16 -24.75
N TYR A 41 -21.19 45.36 -25.05
CA TYR A 41 -20.78 45.87 -26.39
C TYR A 41 -21.12 44.89 -27.49
N PHE A 42 -20.84 43.62 -27.30
CA PHE A 42 -21.22 42.55 -28.23
C PHE A 42 -22.72 42.50 -28.48
N MET A 43 -23.53 42.58 -27.40
CA MET A 43 -24.98 42.57 -27.47
C MET A 43 -25.53 43.80 -28.28
N GLN A 44 -24.97 44.99 -28.08
CA GLN A 44 -25.34 46.16 -28.83
C GLN A 44 -25.06 46.01 -30.32
N LYS A 45 -23.90 45.50 -30.70
CA LYS A 45 -23.53 45.25 -32.11
C LYS A 45 -24.45 44.23 -32.75
N GLN A 46 -24.80 43.18 -32.02
CA GLN A 46 -25.72 42.13 -32.43
C GLN A 46 -27.13 42.70 -32.66
N GLU A 47 -27.63 43.55 -31.77
CA GLU A 47 -28.93 44.20 -31.89
C GLU A 47 -29.01 45.14 -33.11
N ILE A 48 -27.96 45.95 -33.37
CA ILE A 48 -27.84 46.82 -34.54
C ILE A 48 -27.88 45.98 -35.83
N TRP A 49 -27.15 44.86 -35.88
CA TRP A 49 -27.11 43.96 -37.03
C TRP A 49 -28.49 43.35 -37.33
N PHE A 50 -29.16 42.81 -36.31
CA PHE A 50 -30.50 42.25 -36.50
C PHE A 50 -31.53 43.29 -36.85
N SER A 51 -31.43 44.50 -36.35
CA SER A 51 -32.34 45.60 -36.75
C SER A 51 -32.12 46.04 -38.20
N ALA A 52 -30.89 46.04 -38.69
CA ALA A 52 -30.55 46.38 -40.10
C ALA A 52 -31.02 45.25 -41.03
N LEU A 53 -30.98 44.00 -40.65
CA LEU A 53 -31.55 42.90 -41.44
C LEU A 53 -33.08 42.92 -41.46
N ALA A 54 -33.73 43.25 -40.35
CA ALA A 54 -35.18 43.35 -40.26
C ALA A 54 -35.77 44.48 -41.12
N GLY A 55 -34.97 45.50 -41.40
CA GLY A 55 -35.38 46.61 -42.28
C GLY A 55 -35.44 46.30 -43.79
N LYS A 56 -34.92 45.12 -44.19
CA LYS A 56 -34.82 44.75 -45.63
C LYS A 56 -35.89 43.79 -46.13
N GLU A 57 -36.65 43.16 -45.28
CA GLU A 57 -37.71 42.18 -45.61
C GLU A 57 -38.94 42.35 -44.69
N SER A 58 -39.80 43.32 -45.00
CA SER A 58 -40.98 43.62 -44.16
C SER A 58 -42.23 42.79 -44.48
N ASP A 59 -42.19 41.76 -45.34
CA ASP A 59 -43.42 41.10 -45.79
C ASP A 59 -43.59 39.60 -45.54
N VAL A 60 -42.62 38.91 -44.86
CA VAL A 60 -42.78 37.46 -44.66
C VAL A 60 -42.44 37.01 -43.21
N TYR A 61 -42.14 37.95 -42.34
CA TYR A 61 -41.73 37.53 -40.96
C TYR A 61 -42.88 37.68 -39.96
N ASN A 62 -43.58 36.57 -39.70
CA ASN A 62 -44.58 36.50 -38.63
C ASN A 62 -43.88 36.35 -37.29
N LYS A 63 -43.79 37.45 -36.53
CA LYS A 63 -43.17 37.55 -35.20
C LYS A 63 -43.64 36.45 -34.25
N ASP A 64 -44.93 36.14 -34.29
CA ASP A 64 -45.52 35.18 -33.35
C ASP A 64 -45.12 33.74 -33.68
N VAL A 65 -44.96 33.41 -34.95
CA VAL A 65 -44.50 32.08 -35.37
C VAL A 65 -43.01 31.87 -35.04
N ALA A 66 -42.21 32.90 -35.23
CA ALA A 66 -40.79 32.86 -34.86
C ALA A 66 -40.58 32.75 -33.34
N PHE A 67 -41.38 33.52 -32.57
CA PHE A 67 -41.33 33.47 -31.11
C PHE A 67 -41.82 32.12 -30.57
N GLN A 68 -42.84 31.52 -31.17
CA GLN A 68 -43.34 30.18 -30.83
C GLN A 68 -42.30 29.09 -31.15
N ARG A 69 -41.61 29.17 -32.31
CA ARG A 69 -40.52 28.26 -32.66
C ARG A 69 -39.33 28.41 -31.71
N PHE A 70 -38.97 29.61 -31.34
CA PHE A 70 -37.92 29.92 -30.37
C PHE A 70 -38.30 29.37 -29.00
N LYS A 71 -39.54 29.57 -28.55
CA LYS A 71 -40.06 29.03 -27.29
C LYS A 71 -40.07 27.48 -27.26
N GLN A 72 -40.41 26.85 -28.38
CA GLN A 72 -40.33 25.41 -28.55
C GLN A 72 -38.90 24.87 -28.55
N GLN A 73 -37.95 25.58 -29.16
CA GLN A 73 -36.54 25.22 -29.12
C GLN A 73 -35.94 25.38 -27.74
N ILE A 74 -36.27 26.45 -27.02
CA ILE A 74 -35.82 26.60 -25.62
C ILE A 74 -36.52 25.58 -24.69
N ALA A 75 -37.80 25.32 -24.90
CA ALA A 75 -38.52 24.30 -24.14
C ALA A 75 -38.03 22.87 -24.45
N GLY A 76 -37.53 22.64 -25.68
CA GLY A 76 -36.94 21.36 -26.07
C GLY A 76 -35.53 21.13 -25.56
N THR A 77 -34.74 22.20 -25.38
CA THR A 77 -33.37 22.10 -24.77
C THR A 77 -33.38 22.18 -23.27
N GLY A 78 -34.50 22.65 -22.68
CA GLY A 78 -34.69 22.78 -21.23
C GLY A 78 -35.21 21.53 -20.51
N LYS A 79 -35.29 20.36 -21.16
CA LYS A 79 -35.23 19.11 -20.41
C LYS A 79 -33.78 18.98 -19.96
N LEU A 80 -33.39 19.74 -18.95
CA LEU A 80 -32.46 19.24 -17.94
C LEU A 80 -32.95 17.81 -17.67
N ARG A 81 -32.27 16.87 -18.28
CA ARG A 81 -32.36 15.47 -17.91
C ARG A 81 -32.23 15.51 -16.40
N ASN A 82 -33.36 15.46 -15.69
CA ASN A 82 -33.38 15.16 -14.27
C ASN A 82 -32.71 13.80 -14.19
N THR A 83 -31.39 13.81 -14.28
CA THR A 83 -30.59 12.66 -13.90
C THR A 83 -31.11 12.33 -12.51
N PRO A 84 -31.37 11.09 -12.21
CA PRO A 84 -31.88 10.71 -10.91
C PRO A 84 -30.76 10.82 -9.87
N LEU A 85 -30.15 12.01 -9.75
CA LEU A 85 -29.19 12.36 -8.73
C LEU A 85 -29.73 12.02 -7.33
N ARG A 86 -31.06 12.16 -7.14
CA ARG A 86 -31.70 11.74 -5.87
C ARG A 86 -31.67 10.22 -5.65
N LYS A 87 -31.74 9.40 -6.72
CA LYS A 87 -31.57 7.94 -6.58
C LYS A 87 -30.10 7.59 -6.40
N ALA A 88 -29.19 8.21 -7.15
CA ALA A 88 -27.75 8.04 -6.97
C ALA A 88 -27.30 8.43 -5.55
N PHE A 89 -27.82 9.52 -4.99
CA PHE A 89 -27.51 9.94 -3.62
C PHE A 89 -27.97 8.94 -2.56
N ARG A 90 -29.08 8.23 -2.80
CA ARG A 90 -29.51 7.13 -1.91
C ARG A 90 -28.57 5.93 -1.99
N PHE A 91 -28.09 5.56 -3.19
CA PHE A 91 -27.09 4.49 -3.35
C PHE A 91 -25.74 4.88 -2.71
N TRP A 92 -25.33 6.14 -2.81
CA TRP A 92 -24.11 6.63 -2.18
C TRP A 92 -24.16 6.53 -0.64
N ARG A 93 -25.33 6.75 -0.06
CA ARG A 93 -25.54 6.55 1.39
C ARG A 93 -25.34 5.10 1.81
N TYR A 94 -25.85 4.15 1.03
CA TYR A 94 -25.63 2.72 1.31
C TYR A 94 -24.19 2.31 1.02
N ALA A 95 -23.59 2.81 -0.06
CA ALA A 95 -22.17 2.60 -0.37
C ALA A 95 -21.25 3.12 0.74
N ALA A 96 -21.55 4.29 1.32
CA ALA A 96 -20.80 4.83 2.46
C ALA A 96 -20.90 3.93 3.70
N VAL A 97 -22.09 3.41 4.00
CA VAL A 97 -22.30 2.47 5.12
C VAL A 97 -21.51 1.17 4.90
N VAL A 98 -21.58 0.60 3.68
CA VAL A 98 -20.84 -0.62 3.34
C VAL A 98 -19.32 -0.37 3.42
N ALA A 99 -18.84 0.76 2.91
CA ALA A 99 -17.44 1.14 3.00
C ALA A 99 -16.96 1.32 4.46
N LEU A 100 -17.81 1.92 5.31
CA LEU A 100 -17.53 2.09 6.73
C LEU A 100 -17.49 0.74 7.47
N LEU A 101 -18.42 -0.15 7.19
CA LEU A 101 -18.43 -1.51 7.76
C LEU A 101 -17.20 -2.31 7.29
N ALA A 102 -16.83 -2.21 6.01
CA ALA A 102 -15.63 -2.84 5.48
C ALA A 102 -14.36 -2.28 6.13
N ALA A 103 -14.28 -0.96 6.31
CA ALA A 103 -13.17 -0.29 6.99
C ALA A 103 -13.07 -0.70 8.46
N LEU A 104 -14.21 -0.77 9.18
CA LEU A 104 -14.26 -1.25 10.56
C LEU A 104 -13.84 -2.72 10.68
N SER A 105 -14.31 -3.57 9.77
CA SER A 105 -13.93 -4.99 9.72
C SER A 105 -12.44 -5.16 9.44
N TYR A 106 -11.90 -4.39 8.48
CA TYR A 106 -10.48 -4.39 8.16
C TYR A 106 -9.64 -3.88 9.33
N PHE A 107 -10.07 -2.79 9.97
CA PHE A 107 -9.38 -2.23 11.14
C PHE A 107 -9.42 -3.20 12.34
N SER A 108 -10.57 -3.85 12.58
CA SER A 108 -10.72 -4.86 13.63
C SER A 108 -9.84 -6.08 13.36
N TYR A 109 -9.78 -6.54 12.09
CA TYR A 109 -8.90 -7.62 11.68
C TYR A 109 -7.42 -7.27 11.89
N TRP A 110 -7.03 -6.05 11.50
CA TRP A 110 -5.65 -5.58 11.67
C TRP A 110 -5.26 -5.39 13.13
N GLN A 111 -6.13 -4.78 13.94
CA GLN A 111 -5.96 -4.64 15.40
C GLN A 111 -5.93 -6.01 16.09
N GLY A 112 -6.80 -6.93 15.70
CA GLY A 112 -6.86 -8.26 16.29
C GLY A 112 -5.56 -9.04 16.13
N GLY A 113 -4.91 -8.95 14.97
CA GLY A 113 -3.62 -9.59 14.72
C GLY A 113 -2.47 -9.05 15.57
N VAL A 114 -2.49 -7.76 15.88
CA VAL A 114 -1.44 -7.12 16.70
C VAL A 114 -1.59 -7.45 18.18
N HIS A 115 -2.81 -7.43 18.71
CA HIS A 115 -3.05 -7.70 20.14
C HIS A 115 -2.85 -9.18 20.53
N VAL A 116 -3.16 -10.09 19.59
CA VAL A 116 -2.92 -11.53 19.85
C VAL A 116 -1.42 -11.81 20.03
N LYS A 117 -0.56 -11.20 19.21
CA LYS A 117 0.91 -11.38 19.32
C LYS A 117 1.51 -10.80 20.60
N ALA A 118 0.94 -9.74 21.15
CA ALA A 118 1.45 -9.05 22.33
C ALA A 118 1.15 -9.76 23.66
N ASN A 119 0.18 -10.69 23.69
CA ASN A 119 -0.29 -11.34 24.90
C ASN A 119 0.25 -12.77 25.08
N PHE A 120 1.07 -13.27 24.15
CA PHE A 120 1.68 -14.59 24.27
C PHE A 120 3.05 -14.47 24.92
N SER A 121 3.21 -15.08 26.10
CA SER A 121 4.51 -15.29 26.72
C SER A 121 5.28 -16.36 25.97
N ASP A 122 6.61 -16.27 25.99
CA ASP A 122 7.47 -17.29 25.41
C ASP A 122 7.28 -18.66 26.16
N ILE A 123 7.45 -19.71 25.39
CA ILE A 123 7.44 -21.09 25.93
C ILE A 123 8.84 -21.39 26.40
N VAL A 124 8.95 -21.79 27.67
CA VAL A 124 10.22 -22.19 28.31
C VAL A 124 10.17 -23.67 28.61
N VAL A 125 11.18 -24.40 28.15
CA VAL A 125 11.37 -25.81 28.42
C VAL A 125 12.71 -25.98 29.14
N GLU A 126 12.69 -26.64 30.30
CA GLU A 126 13.89 -26.89 31.13
C GLU A 126 14.17 -28.38 31.25
N ALA A 127 15.43 -28.71 31.23
CA ALA A 127 15.92 -30.05 31.63
C ALA A 127 16.48 -29.97 33.06
N PRO A 128 15.86 -30.65 34.03
CA PRO A 128 16.37 -30.68 35.43
C PRO A 128 17.80 -31.17 35.51
N LEU A 129 18.52 -30.76 36.55
CA LEU A 129 19.84 -31.28 36.83
C LEU A 129 19.80 -32.83 36.98
N GLY A 130 20.75 -33.51 36.33
CA GLY A 130 20.83 -34.96 36.31
C GLY A 130 19.87 -35.67 35.35
N SER A 131 19.06 -34.94 34.57
CA SER A 131 18.11 -35.52 33.63
C SER A 131 18.27 -34.88 32.25
N LYS A 132 17.81 -35.58 31.20
CA LYS A 132 17.71 -35.06 29.84
C LYS A 132 16.26 -34.94 29.46
N THR A 133 15.91 -33.89 28.73
CA THR A 133 14.56 -33.69 28.26
C THR A 133 14.51 -33.82 26.73
N LYS A 134 13.61 -34.67 26.22
CA LYS A 134 13.32 -34.83 24.80
C LYS A 134 12.04 -34.10 24.48
N LEU A 135 12.05 -33.26 23.41
CA LEU A 135 10.84 -32.56 22.95
C LEU A 135 10.80 -32.48 21.43
N PHE A 136 9.59 -32.35 20.91
CA PHE A 136 9.34 -31.98 19.50
C PHE A 136 8.87 -30.56 19.46
N LEU A 137 9.52 -29.76 18.62
CA LEU A 137 9.09 -28.41 18.35
C LEU A 137 7.92 -28.39 17.35
N PRO A 138 7.14 -27.29 17.29
CA PRO A 138 5.98 -27.19 16.39
C PRO A 138 6.30 -27.37 14.91
N ASP A 139 7.54 -27.13 14.47
CA ASP A 139 8.01 -27.32 13.10
C ASP A 139 8.41 -28.76 12.76
N GLY A 140 8.31 -29.69 13.72
CA GLY A 140 8.72 -31.08 13.59
C GLY A 140 10.20 -31.35 13.97
N THR A 141 10.95 -30.34 14.37
CA THR A 141 12.33 -30.49 14.84
C THR A 141 12.35 -31.27 16.17
N LEU A 142 13.24 -32.23 16.26
CA LEU A 142 13.50 -32.98 17.49
C LEU A 142 14.67 -32.37 18.24
N VAL A 143 14.48 -32.14 19.56
CA VAL A 143 15.49 -31.57 20.43
C VAL A 143 15.70 -32.49 21.66
N TRP A 144 16.96 -32.66 22.02
CA TRP A 144 17.36 -33.30 23.29
C TRP A 144 18.14 -32.27 24.11
N LEU A 145 17.55 -31.77 25.17
CA LEU A 145 18.22 -30.89 26.13
C LEU A 145 18.99 -31.69 27.11
N ASN A 146 20.25 -31.34 27.38
CA ASN A 146 21.06 -31.92 28.41
C ASN A 146 20.70 -31.34 29.78
N ALA A 147 21.21 -31.97 30.85
CA ALA A 147 20.93 -31.58 32.24
C ALA A 147 21.25 -30.11 32.51
N GLY A 148 20.36 -29.40 33.21
CA GLY A 148 20.53 -27.98 33.54
C GLY A 148 20.31 -27.01 32.40
N SER A 149 19.90 -27.50 31.21
CA SER A 149 19.68 -26.65 30.05
C SER A 149 18.27 -26.09 29.98
N ARG A 150 18.13 -24.89 29.38
CA ARG A 150 16.88 -24.20 29.15
C ARG A 150 16.76 -23.81 27.69
N LEU A 151 15.59 -24.05 27.12
CA LEU A 151 15.21 -23.67 25.76
C LEU A 151 14.00 -22.74 25.79
N THR A 152 14.11 -21.59 25.15
CA THR A 152 13.01 -20.61 25.07
C THR A 152 12.67 -20.31 23.62
N TYR A 153 11.37 -20.30 23.26
CA TYR A 153 10.90 -19.94 21.94
C TYR A 153 9.51 -19.33 22.00
N SER A 154 9.18 -18.51 21.01
CA SER A 154 7.89 -17.83 20.92
C SER A 154 6.76 -18.79 20.55
N GLN A 155 5.52 -18.49 20.94
CA GLN A 155 4.35 -19.26 20.51
C GLN A 155 4.10 -19.23 19.01
N GLY A 156 4.66 -18.25 18.30
CA GLY A 156 4.64 -18.18 16.82
C GLY A 156 5.73 -19.00 16.13
N PHE A 157 6.52 -19.79 16.90
CA PHE A 157 7.56 -20.64 16.35
C PHE A 157 7.01 -21.67 15.35
N GLY A 158 7.66 -21.78 14.20
CA GLY A 158 7.26 -22.65 13.10
C GLY A 158 6.27 -22.01 12.11
N VAL A 159 5.64 -20.90 12.47
CA VAL A 159 4.71 -20.14 11.61
C VAL A 159 5.33 -18.81 11.18
N ASP A 160 5.66 -17.96 12.13
CA ASP A 160 6.21 -16.63 11.87
C ASP A 160 7.75 -16.63 11.75
N ASN A 161 8.40 -17.51 12.51
CA ASN A 161 9.85 -17.66 12.58
C ASN A 161 10.21 -19.03 13.14
N ARG A 162 11.52 -19.37 13.10
CA ARG A 162 12.06 -20.57 13.71
C ARG A 162 13.27 -20.21 14.59
N LYS A 163 13.06 -19.22 15.47
CA LYS A 163 14.09 -18.70 16.37
C LYS A 163 13.84 -19.18 17.78
N LEU A 164 14.91 -19.62 18.44
CA LEU A 164 14.90 -20.04 19.82
C LEU A 164 16.18 -19.58 20.53
N GLU A 165 16.11 -19.50 21.86
CA GLU A 165 17.23 -19.19 22.72
C GLU A 165 17.58 -20.45 23.53
N LEU A 166 18.87 -20.75 23.60
CA LEU A 166 19.45 -21.85 24.33
C LEU A 166 20.38 -21.33 25.44
N ASP A 167 20.18 -21.82 26.67
CA ASP A 167 21.11 -21.68 27.76
C ASP A 167 21.48 -23.12 28.20
N GLY A 168 22.73 -23.54 27.98
CA GLY A 168 23.22 -24.87 28.21
C GLY A 168 23.49 -25.70 26.96
N GLU A 169 23.12 -26.97 26.93
CA GLU A 169 23.44 -27.89 25.83
C GLU A 169 22.18 -28.54 25.25
N GLY A 170 22.11 -28.49 23.91
CA GLY A 170 21.06 -29.14 23.13
C GLY A 170 21.59 -29.87 21.89
N TYR A 171 21.05 -31.06 21.65
CA TYR A 171 21.21 -31.79 20.39
C TYR A 171 19.96 -31.61 19.57
N PHE A 172 20.13 -31.20 18.31
CA PHE A 172 19.08 -30.81 17.43
C PHE A 172 19.05 -31.66 16.14
N GLU A 173 17.91 -32.25 15.84
CA GLU A 173 17.62 -32.85 14.54
C GLU A 173 16.59 -31.95 13.83
N VAL A 174 17.08 -30.96 13.09
CA VAL A 174 16.25 -29.90 12.55
C VAL A 174 15.51 -30.36 11.30
N TYR A 175 14.17 -30.19 11.29
CA TYR A 175 13.35 -30.43 10.12
C TYR A 175 13.74 -29.45 9.00
N ARG A 176 13.98 -29.99 7.78
CA ARG A 176 14.45 -29.22 6.64
C ARG A 176 13.38 -28.24 6.14
N ASN A 177 13.70 -26.97 6.13
CA ASN A 177 12.89 -25.92 5.56
C ASN A 177 13.81 -24.82 4.99
N GLU A 178 13.80 -24.63 3.67
CA GLU A 178 14.67 -23.67 2.99
C GLU A 178 14.10 -22.25 2.99
N ASN A 179 12.80 -22.08 3.29
CA ASN A 179 12.12 -20.79 3.26
C ASN A 179 12.27 -20.02 4.58
N ILE A 180 12.33 -20.75 5.72
CA ILE A 180 12.43 -20.14 7.03
C ILE A 180 13.64 -20.77 7.75
N PRO A 181 14.76 -20.07 7.89
CA PRO A 181 15.93 -20.56 8.62
C PRO A 181 15.58 -20.90 10.07
N PHE A 182 16.21 -21.95 10.58
CA PHE A 182 16.16 -22.32 11.98
C PHE A 182 17.36 -21.70 12.70
N VAL A 183 17.10 -20.89 13.72
CA VAL A 183 18.12 -20.11 14.42
C VAL A 183 18.11 -20.46 15.89
N VAL A 184 19.26 -20.91 16.39
CA VAL A 184 19.53 -21.11 17.82
C VAL A 184 20.48 -20.04 18.29
N LYS A 185 20.03 -19.19 19.19
CA LYS A 185 20.83 -18.15 19.81
C LYS A 185 21.17 -18.49 21.22
N SER A 186 22.43 -18.44 21.60
CA SER A 186 22.87 -18.39 22.96
C SER A 186 23.33 -16.98 23.34
N LYS A 187 23.96 -16.83 24.50
CA LYS A 187 24.56 -15.57 24.91
C LYS A 187 25.70 -15.13 23.97
N ASP A 188 26.52 -16.07 23.52
CA ASP A 188 27.82 -15.81 22.88
C ASP A 188 27.84 -16.17 21.40
N LEU A 189 26.97 -17.08 20.96
CA LEU A 189 26.90 -17.59 19.59
C LEU A 189 25.46 -17.61 19.04
N GLU A 190 25.35 -17.44 17.73
CA GLU A 190 24.14 -17.71 16.98
C GLU A 190 24.41 -18.73 15.87
N VAL A 191 23.56 -19.73 15.80
CA VAL A 191 23.66 -20.89 14.90
C VAL A 191 22.48 -20.82 13.94
N GLU A 192 22.74 -20.71 12.64
CA GLU A 192 21.70 -20.68 11.60
C GLU A 192 21.82 -21.92 10.70
N VAL A 193 20.68 -22.62 10.50
CA VAL A 193 20.61 -23.85 9.72
C VAL A 193 19.30 -23.95 8.93
N LEU A 194 19.28 -24.78 7.86
CA LEU A 194 18.07 -25.04 7.06
C LEU A 194 17.48 -26.45 7.27
N GLY A 195 18.29 -27.38 7.81
CA GLY A 195 17.89 -28.76 8.02
C GLY A 195 19.12 -29.61 8.29
N THR A 196 19.53 -29.67 9.55
CA THR A 196 20.87 -30.05 10.01
C THR A 196 20.76 -30.81 11.27
N VAL A 197 21.70 -31.74 11.50
CA VAL A 197 21.87 -32.45 12.76
C VAL A 197 23.14 -31.96 13.42
N PHE A 198 23.00 -31.32 14.59
CA PHE A 198 24.14 -30.73 15.31
C PHE A 198 23.93 -30.73 16.82
N ASN A 199 25.03 -30.62 17.56
CA ASN A 199 25.04 -30.40 19.02
C ASN A 199 25.57 -28.99 19.28
N PHE A 200 24.90 -28.25 20.18
CA PHE A 200 25.30 -26.92 20.59
C PHE A 200 25.39 -26.91 22.14
N CYS A 201 26.56 -26.58 22.66
CA CYS A 201 26.85 -26.48 24.06
C CYS A 201 27.37 -25.09 24.40
N ASP A 202 26.64 -24.37 25.26
CA ASP A 202 27.00 -23.04 25.74
C ASP A 202 26.40 -22.80 27.14
N TYR A 203 26.99 -23.44 28.16
CA TYR A 203 26.68 -23.14 29.57
C TYR A 203 27.36 -21.84 29.99
N GLN A 204 26.70 -21.05 30.84
CA GLN A 204 27.23 -19.74 31.27
C GLN A 204 28.53 -19.88 32.07
N GLU A 205 28.70 -20.98 32.82
CA GLU A 205 29.88 -21.30 33.61
C GLU A 205 31.05 -21.85 32.81
N ASP A 206 30.83 -22.32 31.57
CA ASP A 206 31.89 -22.87 30.72
C ASP A 206 32.73 -21.75 30.08
N GLU A 207 34.00 -21.99 29.93
CA GLU A 207 34.94 -21.06 29.26
C GLU A 207 34.78 -21.06 27.75
N GLU A 208 34.13 -22.07 27.19
CA GLU A 208 33.98 -22.24 25.75
C GLU A 208 32.52 -22.55 25.35
N ALA A 209 32.08 -21.93 24.26
CA ALA A 209 30.89 -22.38 23.56
C ALA A 209 31.26 -23.25 22.36
N ILE A 210 30.58 -24.39 22.20
CA ILE A 210 30.97 -25.45 21.27
C ILE A 210 29.80 -25.83 20.37
N VAL A 211 30.05 -25.86 19.06
CA VAL A 211 29.11 -26.39 18.07
C VAL A 211 29.73 -27.54 17.32
N SER A 212 29.08 -28.70 17.30
CA SER A 212 29.54 -29.90 16.60
C SER A 212 28.53 -30.29 15.54
N LEU A 213 28.92 -30.30 14.26
CA LEU A 213 28.07 -30.61 13.12
C LEU A 213 28.17 -32.09 12.74
N LEU A 214 27.04 -32.81 12.72
CA LEU A 214 26.97 -34.20 12.30
C LEU A 214 26.52 -34.33 10.84
N LYS A 215 25.46 -33.61 10.44
CA LYS A 215 24.90 -33.70 9.08
C LYS A 215 24.37 -32.37 8.65
N GLY A 216 24.60 -31.99 7.37
CA GLY A 216 24.10 -30.78 6.78
C GLY A 216 25.16 -29.67 6.74
N LYS A 217 24.72 -28.44 6.96
CA LYS A 217 25.55 -27.22 6.96
C LYS A 217 25.10 -26.30 8.08
N VAL A 218 26.06 -25.71 8.78
CA VAL A 218 25.81 -24.74 9.86
C VAL A 218 26.52 -23.43 9.53
N GLU A 219 25.82 -22.33 9.68
CA GLU A 219 26.41 -21.00 9.70
C GLU A 219 26.45 -20.51 11.15
N LEU A 220 27.64 -20.15 11.63
CA LEU A 220 27.89 -19.64 12.97
C LEU A 220 28.15 -18.14 12.90
N ASN A 221 27.51 -17.40 13.77
CA ASN A 221 27.72 -15.98 13.97
C ASN A 221 28.22 -15.73 15.40
N ASN A 222 29.42 -15.17 15.53
CA ASN A 222 29.98 -14.80 16.83
C ASN A 222 29.36 -13.49 17.31
N LEU A 223 28.65 -13.52 18.44
CA LEU A 223 27.99 -12.35 19.01
C LEU A 223 28.92 -11.47 19.86
N LEU A 224 30.09 -11.99 20.24
CA LEU A 224 31.13 -11.25 21.00
C LEU A 224 31.97 -10.34 20.09
N LYS A 225 32.16 -10.74 18.83
CA LYS A 225 32.96 -9.99 17.85
C LYS A 225 32.16 -9.88 16.54
N ALA A 226 31.70 -8.70 16.23
CA ALA A 226 31.05 -8.43 14.95
C ALA A 226 32.01 -8.79 13.77
N GLU A 227 31.49 -9.56 12.77
CA GLU A 227 32.12 -9.91 11.49
C GLU A 227 32.75 -11.31 11.34
N ASN A 228 32.72 -12.21 12.33
CA ASN A 228 33.21 -13.57 12.11
C ASN A 228 32.07 -14.58 11.91
N LYS A 229 31.59 -14.66 10.66
CA LYS A 229 30.73 -15.75 10.23
C LYS A 229 31.61 -16.96 9.84
N VAL A 230 31.35 -18.09 10.46
CA VAL A 230 32.05 -19.34 10.17
C VAL A 230 31.05 -20.38 9.66
N CYS A 231 31.42 -21.08 8.62
CA CYS A 231 30.59 -22.17 8.07
C CYS A 231 31.20 -23.52 8.41
N LEU A 232 30.41 -24.39 9.04
CA LEU A 232 30.82 -25.76 9.32
C LEU A 232 30.30 -26.71 8.25
N LEU A 233 31.13 -27.69 7.93
CA LEU A 233 30.80 -28.88 7.15
C LEU A 233 30.65 -30.11 8.04
N PRO A 234 30.00 -31.18 7.55
CA PRO A 234 29.80 -32.37 8.36
C PRO A 234 31.08 -32.91 9.01
N ASN A 235 30.94 -33.35 10.25
CA ASN A 235 32.02 -33.83 11.11
C ASN A 235 33.03 -32.75 11.56
N GLN A 236 32.69 -31.47 11.39
CA GLN A 236 33.47 -30.37 11.94
C GLN A 236 32.92 -29.90 13.29
N ARG A 237 33.79 -29.32 14.09
CA ARG A 237 33.49 -28.70 15.40
C ARG A 237 34.10 -27.30 15.41
N ALA A 238 33.37 -26.35 15.92
CA ALA A 238 33.86 -25.02 16.26
C ALA A 238 33.84 -24.85 17.80
N SER A 239 34.83 -24.16 18.31
CA SER A 239 34.90 -23.72 19.71
C SER A 239 35.14 -22.23 19.73
N LEU A 240 34.35 -21.51 20.52
CA LEU A 240 34.51 -20.09 20.80
C LEU A 240 34.95 -19.95 22.27
N ASN A 241 36.15 -19.43 22.49
CA ASN A 241 36.60 -19.05 23.82
C ASN A 241 35.94 -17.73 24.24
N LYS A 242 35.26 -17.70 25.39
CA LYS A 242 34.47 -16.58 25.90
C LYS A 242 35.32 -15.50 26.58
N THR A 243 36.56 -15.83 26.91
CA THR A 243 37.48 -14.94 27.65
C THR A 243 38.38 -14.09 26.76
N ASN A 244 38.30 -14.21 25.42
CA ASN A 244 39.16 -13.49 24.47
C ASN A 244 38.42 -12.51 23.58
#